data_d0258181c4fbf3beb6e182608fe44689
#
_entry.id   d0258181c4fbf3beb6e182608fe44689
#
_cell.length_a   1.000
_cell.length_b   1.000
_cell.length_c   1.000
_cell.angle_alpha   90.00
_cell.angle_beta   90.00
_cell.angle_gamma   90.00
#
_symmetry.space_group_name_H-M   'P 1'
#
loop_
_entity.id
_entity.type
_entity.pdbx_description
1 polymer ?
#
loop_
_entity_poly.entity_id
_entity_poly.type
_entity_poly.pdbx_seq_one_letter_code
_entity_poly.pdbx_strand_id
1 'polypeptide(L)'
;MLCGEYAVTIGVEALALPVGPGQWMHVWEFDSPGGGDRLIWEAKEKNGNSWLNESFSLPLEALEKADEKNNSDRDRDRKVLHLMLSLVSEGFWKPGKSYRIETQLEFDRSSGLGSSSTMVANFARFAGLDAQKVQQQVFGGSGYDVAVAELGKGLVFWKNGEVANWDKWSLSSDLTAQWKIVFLGQKQNSRNALSDVKSKLEGMKNDDFLMHQLQQVCAAVKLANQGPMLEAGLEMWQAILAMSLGLETPYQQFKFQPVKGGLCKWLGAWGGDMLLINDVFAESEQKALKKFHMVSWNDIVVNQRSF
;
A
#
# COMPACT_ATOMS: atom_id res chain seq x y z
N MET A 1 6.11 0.37 2.61
CA MET A 1 7.08 1.48 2.45
C MET A 1 7.95 1.53 3.71
N LEU A 2 9.26 1.64 3.53
CA LEU A 2 10.21 1.75 4.64
C LEU A 2 10.53 3.21 4.97
N CYS A 3 10.62 4.06 3.94
CA CYS A 3 10.92 5.48 4.02
C CYS A 3 10.23 6.19 2.85
N GLY A 4 9.83 7.45 2.98
CA GLY A 4 9.18 8.22 1.91
C GLY A 4 7.69 8.49 2.14
N GLU A 5 7.11 8.09 3.29
CA GLU A 5 5.70 8.29 3.63
C GLU A 5 5.30 9.75 3.40
N TYR A 6 4.18 9.98 2.76
CA TYR A 6 3.65 11.30 2.36
C TYR A 6 4.60 12.12 1.47
N ALA A 7 5.91 12.21 1.83
CA ALA A 7 6.89 13.07 1.15
C ALA A 7 7.14 12.66 -0.32
N VAL A 8 6.85 11.40 -0.68
CA VAL A 8 6.89 10.94 -2.07
C VAL A 8 5.92 11.70 -2.98
N THR A 9 4.83 12.24 -2.43
CA THR A 9 3.85 13.03 -3.19
C THR A 9 4.34 14.45 -3.52
N ILE A 10 5.38 14.90 -2.82
CA ILE A 10 6.00 16.22 -3.03
C ILE A 10 7.41 16.13 -3.64
N GLY A 11 7.83 14.95 -4.11
CA GLY A 11 9.05 14.78 -4.89
C GLY A 11 10.26 14.22 -4.15
N VAL A 12 10.07 13.71 -2.91
CA VAL A 12 11.13 12.95 -2.21
C VAL A 12 11.07 11.49 -2.64
N GLU A 13 12.22 10.82 -2.73
CA GLU A 13 12.30 9.39 -2.99
C GLU A 13 11.59 8.57 -1.90
N ALA A 14 11.00 7.44 -2.28
CA ALA A 14 10.46 6.45 -1.35
C ALA A 14 11.18 5.12 -1.50
N LEU A 15 11.47 4.46 -0.39
CA LEU A 15 12.04 3.12 -0.34
C LEU A 15 10.94 2.13 0.01
N ALA A 16 10.64 1.23 -0.91
CA ALA A 16 9.56 0.27 -0.76
C ALA A 16 10.03 -1.14 -1.08
N LEU A 17 9.52 -2.10 -0.33
CA LEU A 17 9.84 -3.53 -0.46
C LEU A 17 8.56 -4.35 -0.60
N PRO A 18 8.56 -5.41 -1.40
CA PRO A 18 7.44 -6.32 -1.48
C PRO A 18 7.35 -7.20 -0.23
N VAL A 19 6.14 -7.70 0.01
CA VAL A 19 5.88 -8.73 1.01
C VAL A 19 5.58 -10.06 0.33
N GLY A 20 5.88 -11.17 1.00
CA GLY A 20 5.63 -12.52 0.50
C GLY A 20 4.15 -12.78 0.22
N PRO A 21 3.24 -12.56 1.20
CA PRO A 21 1.81 -12.69 0.97
C PRO A 21 1.29 -11.70 -0.07
N GLY A 22 0.39 -12.14 -0.92
CA GLY A 22 -0.15 -11.32 -2.00
C GLY A 22 -1.63 -11.54 -2.26
N GLN A 23 -2.04 -11.32 -3.49
CA GLN A 23 -3.41 -11.52 -3.95
C GLN A 23 -3.40 -12.24 -5.28
N TRP A 24 -4.13 -13.33 -5.36
CA TRP A 24 -4.38 -14.04 -6.60
C TRP A 24 -5.58 -13.45 -7.33
N MET A 25 -5.55 -13.56 -8.65
CA MET A 25 -6.68 -13.23 -9.53
C MET A 25 -6.85 -14.33 -10.55
N HIS A 26 -8.03 -14.90 -10.59
CA HIS A 26 -8.43 -15.89 -11.59
C HIS A 26 -9.53 -15.30 -12.46
N VAL A 27 -9.45 -15.53 -13.76
CA VAL A 27 -10.44 -15.06 -14.72
C VAL A 27 -10.90 -16.23 -15.58
N TRP A 28 -12.21 -16.40 -15.69
CA TRP A 28 -12.84 -17.38 -16.55
C TRP A 28 -13.73 -16.67 -17.57
N GLU A 29 -13.68 -17.12 -18.82
CA GLU A 29 -14.56 -16.72 -19.91
C GLU A 29 -15.50 -17.86 -20.23
N PHE A 30 -16.80 -17.59 -20.41
CA PHE A 30 -17.83 -18.56 -20.71
C PHE A 30 -18.65 -18.08 -21.91
N ASP A 31 -19.16 -19.03 -22.72
CA ASP A 31 -20.14 -18.71 -23.75
C ASP A 31 -21.48 -18.32 -23.12
N SER A 32 -22.13 -17.30 -23.71
CA SER A 32 -23.44 -16.79 -23.29
C SER A 32 -24.39 -16.74 -24.48
N PRO A 33 -24.80 -17.91 -25.06
CA PRO A 33 -25.46 -17.98 -26.33
C PRO A 33 -26.91 -17.43 -26.36
N GLY A 34 -27.48 -17.11 -25.21
CA GLY A 34 -28.83 -16.58 -25.05
C GLY A 34 -28.94 -15.07 -24.91
N GLY A 35 -27.83 -14.33 -24.98
CA GLY A 35 -27.74 -12.92 -24.57
C GLY A 35 -27.76 -12.76 -23.05
N GLY A 36 -27.57 -11.53 -22.61
CA GLY A 36 -27.46 -11.22 -21.15
C GLY A 36 -26.07 -11.50 -20.61
N ASP A 37 -25.05 -11.15 -21.42
CA ASP A 37 -23.65 -11.24 -21.04
C ASP A 37 -23.39 -10.53 -19.70
N ARG A 38 -22.65 -11.18 -18.82
CA ARG A 38 -22.39 -10.67 -17.44
C ARG A 38 -20.95 -10.84 -17.06
N LEU A 39 -20.51 -9.93 -16.18
CA LEU A 39 -19.28 -10.06 -15.43
C LEU A 39 -19.62 -10.21 -13.96
N ILE A 40 -19.15 -11.29 -13.33
CA ILE A 40 -19.26 -11.52 -11.89
C ILE A 40 -17.88 -11.32 -11.29
N TRP A 41 -17.78 -10.44 -10.28
CA TRP A 41 -16.55 -10.24 -9.52
C TRP A 41 -16.76 -10.70 -8.08
N GLU A 42 -15.98 -11.68 -7.66
CA GLU A 42 -15.94 -12.17 -6.31
C GLU A 42 -14.58 -11.90 -5.67
N ALA A 43 -14.55 -11.24 -4.51
CA ALA A 43 -13.33 -11.01 -3.76
C ALA A 43 -13.37 -11.76 -2.43
N LYS A 44 -12.33 -12.56 -2.18
CA LYS A 44 -12.20 -13.44 -1.02
C LYS A 44 -11.08 -13.01 -0.09
N GLU A 45 -11.33 -13.20 1.19
CA GLU A 45 -10.34 -13.08 2.25
C GLU A 45 -9.41 -14.32 2.26
N LYS A 46 -8.34 -14.25 3.06
CA LYS A 46 -7.39 -15.36 3.25
C LYS A 46 -8.05 -16.68 3.63
N ASN A 47 -9.12 -16.66 4.42
CA ASN A 47 -9.88 -17.83 4.85
C ASN A 47 -10.86 -18.37 3.79
N GLY A 48 -10.93 -17.74 2.61
CA GLY A 48 -11.83 -18.10 1.52
C GLY A 48 -13.23 -17.48 1.61
N ASN A 49 -13.56 -16.75 2.66
CA ASN A 49 -14.86 -16.07 2.78
C ASN A 49 -14.95 -14.92 1.78
N SER A 50 -16.07 -14.86 1.06
CA SER A 50 -16.36 -13.74 0.17
C SER A 50 -16.75 -12.50 0.97
N TRP A 51 -16.04 -11.41 0.78
CA TRP A 51 -16.35 -10.11 1.37
C TRP A 51 -16.98 -9.13 0.35
N LEU A 52 -16.85 -9.44 -0.94
CA LEU A 52 -17.46 -8.69 -2.02
C LEU A 52 -17.89 -9.65 -3.13
N ASN A 53 -19.14 -9.52 -3.60
CA ASN A 53 -19.66 -10.25 -4.74
C ASN A 53 -20.58 -9.31 -5.50
N GLU A 54 -20.13 -8.92 -6.72
CA GLU A 54 -20.83 -7.97 -7.57
C GLU A 54 -21.03 -8.53 -8.96
N SER A 55 -22.14 -8.16 -9.59
CA SER A 55 -22.46 -8.53 -10.96
C SER A 55 -22.74 -7.27 -11.81
N PHE A 56 -22.18 -7.25 -13.01
CA PHE A 56 -22.35 -6.18 -13.98
C PHE A 56 -22.86 -6.76 -15.29
N SER A 57 -23.79 -6.07 -15.96
CA SER A 57 -24.19 -6.38 -17.33
C SER A 57 -23.08 -6.01 -18.30
N LEU A 58 -22.94 -6.74 -19.40
CA LEU A 58 -22.02 -6.43 -20.49
C LEU A 58 -22.83 -6.17 -21.79
N PRO A 59 -22.49 -5.11 -22.55
CA PRO A 59 -21.46 -4.10 -22.27
C PRO A 59 -21.76 -3.33 -20.98
N LEU A 60 -20.70 -2.82 -20.33
CA LEU A 60 -20.81 -2.09 -19.06
C LEU A 60 -21.72 -0.87 -19.23
N GLU A 61 -22.83 -0.85 -18.52
CA GLU A 61 -23.72 0.30 -18.43
C GLU A 61 -23.22 1.29 -17.36
N ALA A 62 -23.53 2.58 -17.57
CA ALA A 62 -23.24 3.58 -16.54
C ALA A 62 -23.94 3.18 -15.25
N LEU A 63 -23.23 3.29 -14.11
CA LEU A 63 -23.86 3.11 -12.81
C LEU A 63 -24.97 4.16 -12.65
N GLU A 64 -26.18 3.70 -12.34
CA GLU A 64 -27.24 4.61 -11.91
C GLU A 64 -26.71 5.49 -10.78
N LYS A 65 -27.08 6.77 -10.78
CA LYS A 65 -26.73 7.68 -9.66
C LYS A 65 -27.30 7.07 -8.40
N ALA A 66 -26.46 6.37 -7.65
CA ALA A 66 -26.85 5.89 -6.34
C ALA A 66 -27.24 7.10 -5.50
N ASP A 67 -28.36 6.98 -4.75
CA ASP A 67 -28.76 7.98 -3.78
C ASP A 67 -27.56 8.31 -2.89
N GLU A 68 -27.14 9.58 -2.88
CA GLU A 68 -25.99 10.07 -2.08
C GLU A 68 -26.14 9.78 -0.58
N LYS A 69 -27.35 9.40 -0.16
CA LYS A 69 -27.69 9.06 1.23
C LYS A 69 -27.28 7.65 1.67
N ASN A 70 -26.99 6.72 0.73
CA ASN A 70 -26.60 5.34 1.04
C ASN A 70 -25.15 5.08 0.64
N ASN A 71 -24.19 5.60 1.40
CA ASN A 71 -22.75 5.47 1.14
C ASN A 71 -22.18 4.29 1.96
N SER A 72 -22.68 3.08 1.74
CA SER A 72 -22.15 1.87 2.36
C SER A 72 -20.74 1.56 1.81
N ASP A 73 -19.92 0.84 2.58
CA ASP A 73 -18.61 0.39 2.12
C ASP A 73 -18.73 -0.46 0.84
N ARG A 74 -19.80 -1.26 0.74
CA ARG A 74 -20.12 -2.06 -0.44
C ARG A 74 -20.37 -1.19 -1.67
N ASP A 75 -21.15 -0.11 -1.57
CA ASP A 75 -21.44 0.78 -2.70
C ASP A 75 -20.16 1.47 -3.19
N ARG A 76 -19.28 1.80 -2.27
CA ARG A 76 -17.96 2.37 -2.57
C ARG A 76 -17.08 1.38 -3.32
N ASP A 77 -17.00 0.14 -2.85
CA ASP A 77 -16.23 -0.92 -3.48
C ASP A 77 -16.80 -1.27 -4.87
N ARG A 78 -18.13 -1.31 -5.02
CA ARG A 78 -18.81 -1.49 -6.32
C ARG A 78 -18.46 -0.37 -7.32
N LYS A 79 -18.48 0.90 -6.89
CA LYS A 79 -18.09 2.05 -7.73
C LYS A 79 -16.63 1.95 -8.17
N VAL A 80 -15.75 1.56 -7.27
CA VAL A 80 -14.33 1.33 -7.57
C VAL A 80 -14.16 0.26 -8.63
N LEU A 81 -14.82 -0.88 -8.48
CA LEU A 81 -14.76 -1.96 -9.47
C LEU A 81 -15.33 -1.51 -10.84
N HIS A 82 -16.48 -0.85 -10.84
CA HIS A 82 -17.09 -0.37 -12.08
C HIS A 82 -16.15 0.60 -12.81
N LEU A 83 -15.57 1.58 -12.08
CA LEU A 83 -14.60 2.51 -12.66
C LEU A 83 -13.41 1.76 -13.25
N MET A 84 -12.85 0.81 -12.52
CA MET A 84 -11.72 0.01 -12.99
C MET A 84 -12.08 -0.79 -14.25
N LEU A 85 -13.25 -1.44 -14.27
CA LEU A 85 -13.75 -2.21 -15.42
C LEU A 85 -14.05 -1.34 -16.66
N SER A 86 -14.37 -0.05 -16.46
CA SER A 86 -14.63 0.89 -17.57
C SER A 86 -13.36 1.42 -18.24
N LEU A 87 -12.17 1.15 -17.67
CA LEU A 87 -10.89 1.62 -18.23
C LEU A 87 -10.39 0.74 -19.39
N VAL A 88 -10.96 -0.45 -19.59
CA VAL A 88 -10.57 -1.33 -20.69
C VAL A 88 -10.99 -0.76 -22.04
N SER A 89 -10.28 -1.13 -23.10
CA SER A 89 -10.58 -0.69 -24.45
C SER A 89 -11.94 -1.20 -24.91
N GLU A 90 -12.55 -0.49 -25.86
CA GLU A 90 -13.75 -0.95 -26.52
C GLU A 90 -13.52 -2.35 -27.16
N GLY A 91 -14.48 -3.25 -26.95
CA GLY A 91 -14.37 -4.63 -27.44
C GLY A 91 -13.52 -5.57 -26.57
N PHE A 92 -12.97 -5.12 -25.48
CA PHE A 92 -12.27 -5.99 -24.53
C PHE A 92 -13.20 -7.09 -23.99
N TRP A 93 -14.40 -6.72 -23.58
CA TRP A 93 -15.47 -7.65 -23.22
C TRP A 93 -16.17 -8.11 -24.50
N LYS A 94 -15.94 -9.36 -24.90
CA LYS A 94 -16.43 -9.89 -26.17
C LYS A 94 -17.95 -10.12 -26.15
N PRO A 95 -18.68 -9.72 -27.15
CA PRO A 95 -20.12 -10.06 -27.28
C PRO A 95 -20.34 -11.58 -27.26
N GLY A 96 -21.41 -12.02 -26.60
CA GLY A 96 -21.74 -13.45 -26.43
C GLY A 96 -20.86 -14.17 -25.40
N LYS A 97 -20.10 -13.43 -24.58
CA LYS A 97 -19.26 -13.97 -23.53
C LYS A 97 -19.62 -13.37 -22.19
N SER A 98 -19.63 -14.22 -21.18
CA SER A 98 -19.68 -13.84 -19.76
C SER A 98 -18.35 -14.11 -19.08
N TYR A 99 -18.04 -13.38 -18.03
CA TYR A 99 -16.77 -13.46 -17.32
C TYR A 99 -17.01 -13.65 -15.82
N ARG A 100 -16.15 -14.45 -15.21
CA ARG A 100 -16.02 -14.51 -13.74
C ARG A 100 -14.61 -14.13 -13.37
N ILE A 101 -14.48 -13.16 -12.50
CA ILE A 101 -13.21 -12.73 -11.89
C ILE A 101 -13.30 -13.06 -10.40
N GLU A 102 -12.33 -13.81 -9.91
CA GLU A 102 -12.19 -14.12 -8.49
C GLU A 102 -10.83 -13.61 -8.01
N THR A 103 -10.83 -12.85 -6.93
CA THR A 103 -9.61 -12.42 -6.26
C THR A 103 -9.56 -13.01 -4.86
N GLN A 104 -8.38 -13.47 -4.45
CA GLN A 104 -8.17 -14.03 -3.11
C GLN A 104 -6.91 -13.48 -2.46
N LEU A 105 -7.06 -12.94 -1.25
CA LEU A 105 -5.96 -12.45 -0.43
C LEU A 105 -5.25 -13.62 0.27
N GLU A 106 -3.92 -13.50 0.41
CA GLU A 106 -3.11 -14.37 1.26
C GLU A 106 -2.85 -13.78 2.65
N PHE A 107 -3.41 -12.59 2.91
CA PHE A 107 -3.26 -11.83 4.15
C PHE A 107 -4.60 -11.26 4.61
N ASP A 108 -4.68 -10.86 5.86
CA ASP A 108 -5.90 -10.24 6.40
C ASP A 108 -6.12 -8.86 5.77
N ARG A 109 -7.34 -8.58 5.33
CA ARG A 109 -7.72 -7.32 4.68
C ARG A 109 -7.39 -6.08 5.53
N SER A 110 -7.40 -6.24 6.84
CA SER A 110 -7.08 -5.19 7.82
C SER A 110 -5.59 -5.02 8.10
N SER A 111 -4.71 -5.83 7.50
CA SER A 111 -3.28 -5.82 7.81
C SER A 111 -2.49 -4.65 7.23
N GLY A 112 -3.08 -3.84 6.33
CA GLY A 112 -2.34 -2.74 5.66
C GLY A 112 -1.36 -3.20 4.58
N LEU A 113 -1.36 -4.47 4.17
CA LEU A 113 -0.40 -5.03 3.20
C LEU A 113 -0.75 -4.77 1.73
N GLY A 114 -1.68 -3.86 1.44
CA GLY A 114 -1.89 -3.35 0.08
C GLY A 114 -2.90 -4.12 -0.77
N SER A 115 -4.05 -4.52 -0.20
CA SER A 115 -5.12 -5.22 -0.96
C SER A 115 -5.62 -4.47 -2.20
N SER A 116 -5.68 -3.14 -2.17
CA SER A 116 -6.11 -2.34 -3.32
C SER A 116 -5.04 -2.29 -4.41
N SER A 117 -3.79 -2.08 -4.04
CA SER A 117 -2.66 -1.99 -4.99
C SER A 117 -2.39 -3.32 -5.68
N THR A 118 -2.49 -4.45 -4.97
CA THR A 118 -2.37 -5.78 -5.58
C THR A 118 -3.54 -6.08 -6.52
N MET A 119 -4.76 -5.63 -6.20
CA MET A 119 -5.91 -5.74 -7.09
C MET A 119 -5.71 -4.94 -8.37
N VAL A 120 -5.25 -3.69 -8.27
CA VAL A 120 -4.94 -2.84 -9.44
C VAL A 120 -3.86 -3.47 -10.32
N ALA A 121 -2.77 -3.93 -9.73
CA ALA A 121 -1.68 -4.57 -10.47
C ALA A 121 -2.15 -5.83 -11.22
N ASN A 122 -2.92 -6.69 -10.57
CA ASN A 122 -3.47 -7.89 -11.19
C ASN A 122 -4.44 -7.56 -12.34
N PHE A 123 -5.36 -6.62 -12.10
CA PHE A 123 -6.32 -6.22 -13.13
C PHE A 123 -5.64 -5.54 -14.32
N ALA A 124 -4.72 -4.64 -14.08
CA ALA A 124 -3.97 -3.97 -15.16
C ALA A 124 -3.21 -4.98 -16.02
N ARG A 125 -2.55 -5.97 -15.39
CA ARG A 125 -1.88 -7.07 -16.10
C ARG A 125 -2.87 -7.88 -16.95
N PHE A 126 -4.01 -8.26 -16.40
CA PHE A 126 -5.05 -8.99 -17.11
C PHE A 126 -5.59 -8.20 -18.29
N ALA A 127 -5.85 -6.91 -18.09
CA ALA A 127 -6.48 -6.05 -19.10
C ALA A 127 -5.49 -5.42 -20.09
N GLY A 128 -4.17 -5.64 -19.91
CA GLY A 128 -3.13 -5.00 -20.74
C GLY A 128 -3.04 -3.50 -20.56
N LEU A 129 -3.37 -2.99 -19.35
CA LEU A 129 -3.37 -1.59 -18.99
C LEU A 129 -2.10 -1.19 -18.25
N ASP A 130 -1.78 0.09 -18.27
CA ASP A 130 -0.77 0.69 -17.42
C ASP A 130 -1.30 0.78 -15.98
N ALA A 131 -0.69 0.03 -15.06
CA ALA A 131 -1.13 -0.06 -13.67
C ALA A 131 -1.05 1.29 -12.93
N GLN A 132 -0.08 2.15 -13.27
CA GLN A 132 0.04 3.49 -12.69
C GLN A 132 -1.12 4.40 -13.14
N LYS A 133 -1.55 4.30 -14.40
CA LYS A 133 -2.72 5.03 -14.89
C LYS A 133 -4.01 4.54 -14.26
N VAL A 134 -4.18 3.21 -14.12
CA VAL A 134 -5.34 2.64 -13.41
C VAL A 134 -5.35 3.13 -11.96
N GLN A 135 -4.22 3.07 -11.25
CA GLN A 135 -4.10 3.58 -9.89
C GLN A 135 -4.50 5.06 -9.78
N GLN A 136 -3.96 5.89 -10.66
CA GLN A 136 -4.21 7.34 -10.63
C GLN A 136 -5.70 7.67 -10.85
N GLN A 137 -6.36 6.97 -11.78
CA GLN A 137 -7.77 7.21 -12.12
C GLN A 137 -8.73 6.66 -11.06
N VAL A 138 -8.41 5.49 -10.47
CA VAL A 138 -9.32 4.80 -9.55
C VAL A 138 -9.10 5.26 -8.09
N PHE A 139 -7.86 5.40 -7.68
CA PHE A 139 -7.50 5.64 -6.29
C PHE A 139 -6.72 6.93 -6.03
N GLY A 140 -5.99 7.43 -7.04
CA GLY A 140 -5.04 8.53 -6.83
C GLY A 140 -3.82 8.10 -6.00
N GLY A 141 -3.18 9.05 -5.35
CA GLY A 141 -2.00 8.82 -4.51
C GLY A 141 -0.69 8.77 -5.29
N SER A 142 0.37 8.25 -4.67
CA SER A 142 1.70 8.20 -5.30
C SER A 142 1.86 7.06 -6.30
N GLY A 143 1.25 5.89 -6.04
CA GLY A 143 1.35 4.68 -6.87
C GLY A 143 2.59 3.80 -6.59
N TYR A 144 3.40 4.10 -5.56
CA TYR A 144 4.57 3.29 -5.22
C TYR A 144 4.20 1.83 -4.90
N ASP A 145 3.08 1.64 -4.22
CA ASP A 145 2.57 0.34 -3.79
C ASP A 145 2.13 -0.52 -4.99
N VAL A 146 1.53 0.12 -6.00
CA VAL A 146 1.20 -0.54 -7.27
C VAL A 146 2.48 -0.91 -8.04
N ALA A 147 3.48 -0.02 -8.09
CA ALA A 147 4.76 -0.33 -8.74
C ALA A 147 5.45 -1.53 -8.08
N VAL A 148 5.45 -1.60 -6.74
CA VAL A 148 5.99 -2.76 -6.01
C VAL A 148 5.18 -4.03 -6.28
N ALA A 149 3.84 -3.94 -6.29
CA ALA A 149 2.96 -5.07 -6.54
C ALA A 149 3.11 -5.62 -7.97
N GLU A 150 3.27 -4.73 -8.96
CA GLU A 150 3.46 -5.09 -10.37
C GLU A 150 4.81 -5.77 -10.63
N LEU A 151 5.88 -5.22 -10.04
CA LEU A 151 7.24 -5.65 -10.30
C LEU A 151 7.72 -6.76 -9.36
N GLY A 152 7.11 -6.89 -8.18
CA GLY A 152 7.50 -7.86 -7.16
C GLY A 152 8.94 -7.66 -6.65
N LYS A 153 9.46 -6.44 -6.68
CA LYS A 153 10.84 -6.10 -6.31
C LYS A 153 10.88 -4.89 -5.41
N GLY A 154 11.93 -4.79 -4.60
CA GLY A 154 12.22 -3.57 -3.86
C GLY A 154 12.61 -2.43 -4.81
N LEU A 155 12.12 -1.23 -4.50
CA LEU A 155 12.24 -0.05 -5.34
C LEU A 155 12.69 1.17 -4.55
N VAL A 156 13.50 2.00 -5.19
CA VAL A 156 13.53 3.44 -4.98
C VAL A 156 12.50 4.03 -5.92
N PHE A 157 11.47 4.66 -5.41
CA PHE A 157 10.36 5.21 -6.20
C PHE A 157 10.32 6.73 -6.05
N TRP A 158 10.08 7.45 -7.14
CA TRP A 158 9.86 8.90 -7.12
C TRP A 158 8.90 9.34 -8.22
N LYS A 159 8.39 10.56 -8.11
CA LYS A 159 7.55 11.17 -9.14
C LYS A 159 8.19 12.42 -9.70
N ASN A 160 8.15 12.57 -11.03
CA ASN A 160 8.42 13.81 -11.74
C ASN A 160 7.10 14.32 -12.32
N GLY A 161 6.45 15.24 -11.60
CA GLY A 161 5.07 15.63 -11.89
C GLY A 161 4.13 14.41 -11.71
N GLU A 162 3.39 14.06 -12.75
CA GLU A 162 2.50 12.90 -12.77
C GLU A 162 3.20 11.60 -13.17
N VAL A 163 4.44 11.66 -13.66
CA VAL A 163 5.18 10.49 -14.14
C VAL A 163 5.85 9.78 -12.97
N ALA A 164 5.48 8.52 -12.75
CA ALA A 164 6.12 7.63 -11.80
C ALA A 164 7.43 7.06 -12.39
N ASN A 165 8.48 7.03 -11.57
CA ASN A 165 9.77 6.49 -11.92
C ASN A 165 10.28 5.60 -10.78
N TRP A 166 11.13 4.63 -11.09
CA TRP A 166 11.73 3.77 -10.08
C TRP A 166 13.03 3.12 -10.55
N ASP A 167 13.89 2.87 -9.58
CA ASP A 167 15.06 2.01 -9.72
C ASP A 167 14.94 0.80 -8.81
N LYS A 168 15.57 -0.29 -9.16
CA LYS A 168 15.64 -1.49 -8.31
C LYS A 168 16.46 -1.17 -7.05
N TRP A 169 15.94 -1.60 -5.91
CA TRP A 169 16.62 -1.51 -4.65
C TRP A 169 16.39 -2.77 -3.82
N SER A 170 17.35 -3.12 -3.00
CA SER A 170 17.24 -4.26 -2.10
C SER A 170 17.86 -3.92 -0.74
N LEU A 171 17.32 -4.53 0.30
CA LEU A 171 17.81 -4.39 1.67
C LEU A 171 18.36 -5.75 2.12
N SER A 172 19.61 -5.77 2.62
CA SER A 172 20.21 -7.00 3.11
C SER A 172 19.45 -7.54 4.33
N SER A 173 19.14 -8.83 4.31
CA SER A 173 18.49 -9.53 5.42
C SER A 173 19.31 -9.49 6.72
N ASP A 174 20.64 -9.37 6.61
CA ASP A 174 21.52 -9.25 7.77
C ASP A 174 21.30 -7.95 8.54
N LEU A 175 20.95 -6.87 7.83
CA LEU A 175 20.67 -5.57 8.45
C LEU A 175 19.34 -5.54 9.22
N THR A 176 18.44 -6.47 8.89
CA THR A 176 17.06 -6.53 9.39
C THR A 176 16.79 -7.77 10.25
N ALA A 177 17.84 -8.54 10.58
CA ALA A 177 17.68 -9.80 11.31
C ALA A 177 16.99 -9.66 12.67
N GLN A 178 17.13 -8.49 13.32
CA GLN A 178 16.52 -8.17 14.61
C GLN A 178 15.19 -7.40 14.48
N TRP A 179 14.66 -7.27 13.26
CA TRP A 179 13.45 -6.48 13.05
C TRP A 179 12.18 -7.32 13.12
N LYS A 180 11.15 -6.73 13.67
CA LYS A 180 9.80 -7.30 13.75
C LYS A 180 8.77 -6.30 13.25
N ILE A 181 7.71 -6.83 12.65
CA ILE A 181 6.51 -6.07 12.31
C ILE A 181 5.44 -6.41 13.34
N VAL A 182 4.87 -5.37 13.94
CA VAL A 182 3.74 -5.46 14.88
C VAL A 182 2.48 -5.04 14.16
N PHE A 183 1.51 -5.93 14.02
CA PHE A 183 0.21 -5.63 13.45
C PHE A 183 -0.72 -5.08 14.52
N LEU A 184 -1.21 -3.86 14.34
CA LEU A 184 -2.06 -3.18 15.33
C LEU A 184 -3.54 -3.52 15.18
N GLY A 185 -3.94 -4.13 14.07
CA GLY A 185 -5.32 -4.53 13.79
C GLY A 185 -6.28 -3.37 13.51
N GLN A 186 -5.76 -2.18 13.28
CA GLN A 186 -6.54 -0.98 12.98
C GLN A 186 -6.10 -0.46 11.60
N LYS A 187 -6.92 -0.76 10.58
CA LYS A 187 -6.63 -0.28 9.22
C LYS A 187 -6.88 1.22 9.14
N GLN A 188 -5.83 1.97 8.80
CA GLN A 188 -5.96 3.39 8.44
C GLN A 188 -6.36 3.55 6.97
N ASN A 189 -7.20 4.55 6.70
CA ASN A 189 -7.50 4.94 5.33
C ASN A 189 -6.42 5.90 4.85
N SER A 190 -5.48 5.39 4.05
CA SER A 190 -4.34 6.16 3.53
C SER A 190 -4.75 7.43 2.77
N ARG A 191 -5.94 7.44 2.13
CA ARG A 191 -6.46 8.62 1.42
C ARG A 191 -6.91 9.71 2.38
N ASN A 192 -7.64 9.35 3.43
CA ASN A 192 -8.05 10.30 4.45
C ASN A 192 -6.82 10.87 5.16
N ALA A 193 -5.88 10.01 5.57
CA ALA A 193 -4.63 10.40 6.20
C ALA A 193 -3.81 11.36 5.31
N LEU A 194 -3.75 11.12 3.99
CA LEU A 194 -3.10 12.02 3.05
C LEU A 194 -3.85 13.35 2.90
N SER A 195 -5.19 13.31 2.85
CA SER A 195 -6.04 14.51 2.77
C SER A 195 -5.82 15.43 3.97
N ASP A 196 -5.72 14.85 5.17
CA ASP A 196 -5.57 15.60 6.44
C ASP A 196 -4.24 16.38 6.53
N VAL A 197 -3.20 15.90 5.84
CA VAL A 197 -1.87 16.53 5.82
C VAL A 197 -1.56 17.30 4.53
N LYS A 198 -2.48 17.33 3.57
CA LYS A 198 -2.22 17.88 2.22
C LYS A 198 -1.72 19.31 2.23
N SER A 199 -2.35 20.20 2.98
CA SER A 199 -1.94 21.63 3.05
C SER A 199 -0.54 21.80 3.66
N LYS A 200 -0.20 20.95 4.64
CA LYS A 200 1.12 20.95 5.26
C LYS A 200 2.19 20.42 4.30
N LEU A 201 1.86 19.38 3.51
CA LEU A 201 2.75 18.88 2.46
C LEU A 201 3.04 19.93 1.38
N GLU A 202 2.03 20.69 0.98
CA GLU A 202 2.23 21.82 0.04
C GLU A 202 3.17 22.88 0.63
N GLY A 203 3.04 23.18 1.93
CA GLY A 203 3.97 24.06 2.65
C GLY A 203 5.40 23.50 2.67
N MET A 204 5.56 22.22 2.98
CA MET A 204 6.86 21.55 3.00
C MET A 204 7.55 21.55 1.64
N LYS A 205 6.79 21.40 0.55
CA LYS A 205 7.33 21.42 -0.82
C LYS A 205 8.02 22.75 -1.17
N ASN A 206 7.59 23.85 -0.54
CA ASN A 206 8.14 25.18 -0.74
C ASN A 206 9.27 25.53 0.25
N ASP A 207 9.62 24.62 1.15
CA ASP A 207 10.72 24.75 2.10
C ASP A 207 11.94 23.96 1.60
N ASP A 208 12.83 24.63 0.88
CA ASP A 208 14.02 24.03 0.27
C ASP A 208 14.92 23.35 1.31
N PHE A 209 15.03 23.91 2.52
CA PHE A 209 15.85 23.34 3.58
C PHE A 209 15.25 22.02 4.07
N LEU A 210 13.97 21.98 4.34
CA LEU A 210 13.27 20.78 4.78
C LEU A 210 13.27 19.68 3.70
N MET A 211 13.03 20.07 2.44
CA MET A 211 13.10 19.15 1.30
C MET A 211 14.50 18.54 1.18
N HIS A 212 15.54 19.37 1.30
CA HIS A 212 16.92 18.88 1.29
C HIS A 212 17.22 17.94 2.46
N GLN A 213 16.77 18.24 3.68
CA GLN A 213 16.92 17.34 4.82
C GLN A 213 16.26 15.99 4.59
N LEU A 214 15.01 15.96 4.11
CA LEU A 214 14.28 14.73 3.81
C LEU A 214 15.00 13.90 2.74
N GLN A 215 15.50 14.53 1.68
CA GLN A 215 16.27 13.86 0.64
C GLN A 215 17.57 13.26 1.19
N GLN A 216 18.30 13.99 2.03
CA GLN A 216 19.54 13.50 2.64
C GLN A 216 19.29 12.31 3.58
N VAL A 217 18.25 12.37 4.40
CA VAL A 217 17.91 11.26 5.30
C VAL A 217 17.46 10.02 4.50
N CYS A 218 16.64 10.20 3.47
CA CYS A 218 16.24 9.10 2.60
C CYS A 218 17.45 8.47 1.90
N ALA A 219 18.37 9.29 1.40
CA ALA A 219 19.63 8.82 0.81
C ALA A 219 20.51 8.07 1.81
N ALA A 220 20.60 8.55 3.07
CA ALA A 220 21.33 7.87 4.14
C ALA A 220 20.74 6.50 4.45
N VAL A 221 19.41 6.39 4.52
CA VAL A 221 18.68 5.11 4.69
C VAL A 221 18.95 4.18 3.52
N LYS A 222 18.89 4.71 2.29
CA LYS A 222 19.13 3.94 1.05
C LYS A 222 20.53 3.33 0.98
N LEU A 223 21.53 4.05 1.46
CA LEU A 223 22.96 3.69 1.40
C LEU A 223 23.49 3.03 2.67
N ALA A 224 22.67 2.90 3.72
CA ALA A 224 23.09 2.30 4.97
C ALA A 224 23.55 0.85 4.78
N ASN A 225 24.74 0.54 5.29
CA ASN A 225 25.35 -0.79 5.25
C ASN A 225 25.57 -1.40 6.65
N GLN A 226 25.06 -0.74 7.68
CA GLN A 226 25.07 -1.20 9.06
C GLN A 226 23.71 -0.97 9.71
N GLY A 227 23.22 -1.95 10.49
CA GLY A 227 21.92 -1.90 11.16
C GLY A 227 21.70 -0.61 11.98
N PRO A 228 22.62 -0.24 12.89
CA PRO A 228 22.44 0.99 13.67
C PRO A 228 22.36 2.28 12.86
N MET A 229 23.07 2.37 11.72
CA MET A 229 22.96 3.52 10.81
C MET A 229 21.61 3.58 10.12
N LEU A 230 21.12 2.43 9.68
CA LEU A 230 19.82 2.27 9.04
C LEU A 230 18.70 2.66 10.01
N GLU A 231 18.72 2.13 11.22
CA GLU A 231 17.75 2.39 12.27
C GLU A 231 17.73 3.86 12.69
N ALA A 232 18.89 4.47 12.88
CA ALA A 232 19.01 5.90 13.19
C ALA A 232 18.45 6.78 12.04
N GLY A 233 18.68 6.40 10.79
CA GLY A 233 18.11 7.08 9.63
C GLY A 233 16.59 6.99 9.59
N LEU A 234 16.02 5.83 9.90
CA LEU A 234 14.58 5.62 9.96
C LEU A 234 13.91 6.41 11.09
N GLU A 235 14.51 6.44 12.27
CA GLU A 235 14.03 7.25 13.39
C GLU A 235 14.10 8.75 13.08
N MET A 236 15.19 9.21 12.47
CA MET A 236 15.34 10.61 12.04
C MET A 236 14.29 10.98 10.99
N TRP A 237 14.06 10.11 9.99
CA TRP A 237 13.00 10.29 9.00
C TRP A 237 11.65 10.52 9.67
N GLN A 238 11.27 9.60 10.56
CA GLN A 238 10.00 9.66 11.28
C GLN A 238 9.88 10.94 12.11
N ALA A 239 10.94 11.33 12.82
CA ALA A 239 10.93 12.52 13.68
C ALA A 239 10.75 13.82 12.87
N ILE A 240 11.46 13.97 11.74
CA ILE A 240 11.34 15.15 10.88
C ILE A 240 9.90 15.20 10.31
N LEU A 241 9.40 14.09 9.80
CA LEU A 241 8.07 14.05 9.18
C LEU A 241 6.96 14.30 10.21
N ALA A 242 7.06 13.70 11.40
CA ALA A 242 6.12 13.92 12.50
C ALA A 242 6.04 15.39 12.90
N MET A 243 7.19 16.02 13.09
CA MET A 243 7.29 17.44 13.46
C MET A 243 6.71 18.34 12.37
N SER A 244 7.07 18.11 11.12
CA SER A 244 6.63 18.94 9.98
C SER A 244 5.14 18.82 9.70
N LEU A 245 4.57 17.63 9.87
CA LEU A 245 3.15 17.38 9.64
C LEU A 245 2.29 17.51 10.90
N GLY A 246 2.90 17.69 12.08
CA GLY A 246 2.18 17.72 13.37
C GLY A 246 1.48 16.39 13.66
N LEU A 247 2.17 15.27 13.39
CA LEU A 247 1.69 13.92 13.62
C LEU A 247 2.37 13.33 14.86
N GLU A 248 1.69 12.39 15.52
CA GLU A 248 2.27 11.69 16.67
C GLU A 248 3.17 10.52 16.19
N THR A 249 4.36 10.42 16.76
CA THR A 249 5.21 9.24 16.64
C THR A 249 4.61 8.07 17.43
N PRO A 250 5.04 6.80 17.19
CA PRO A 250 4.62 5.68 18.04
C PRO A 250 4.92 5.91 19.52
N TYR A 251 6.06 6.53 19.83
CA TYR A 251 6.45 6.87 21.20
C TYR A 251 5.43 7.78 21.89
N GLN A 252 4.91 8.77 21.19
CA GLN A 252 3.89 9.70 21.70
C GLN A 252 2.52 9.03 21.82
N GLN A 253 2.09 8.35 20.77
CA GLN A 253 0.75 7.73 20.72
C GLN A 253 0.58 6.62 21.75
N PHE A 254 1.59 5.78 21.93
CA PHE A 254 1.54 4.66 22.89
C PHE A 254 2.19 4.96 24.25
N LYS A 255 2.74 6.16 24.41
CA LYS A 255 3.50 6.57 25.60
C LYS A 255 4.70 5.64 25.87
N PHE A 256 5.32 5.13 24.83
CA PHE A 256 6.53 4.34 24.93
C PHE A 256 7.72 5.22 25.31
N GLN A 257 8.70 4.61 26.01
CA GLN A 257 9.94 5.30 26.32
C GLN A 257 10.97 5.04 25.22
N PRO A 258 11.64 6.09 24.71
CA PRO A 258 12.77 5.90 23.81
C PRO A 258 13.88 5.10 24.49
N VAL A 259 14.41 4.11 23.78
CA VAL A 259 15.49 3.23 24.27
C VAL A 259 16.71 3.41 23.39
N LYS A 260 17.89 3.54 23.99
CA LYS A 260 19.14 3.66 23.21
C LYS A 260 19.35 2.42 22.34
N GLY A 261 19.45 2.62 21.03
CA GLY A 261 19.53 1.53 20.04
C GLY A 261 18.19 0.85 19.73
N GLY A 262 17.08 1.34 20.32
CA GLY A 262 15.73 0.86 19.98
C GLY A 262 15.20 1.54 18.73
N LEU A 263 14.46 0.80 17.91
CA LEU A 263 13.72 1.28 16.76
C LEU A 263 12.22 1.08 17.00
N CYS A 264 11.42 2.13 16.83
CA CYS A 264 9.96 2.04 16.82
C CYS A 264 9.37 3.04 15.81
N LYS A 265 9.01 2.54 14.64
CA LYS A 265 8.58 3.37 13.51
C LYS A 265 7.24 2.92 12.94
N TRP A 266 6.41 3.87 12.52
CA TRP A 266 5.24 3.58 11.71
C TRP A 266 5.61 2.95 10.37
N LEU A 267 4.84 1.94 9.95
CA LEU A 267 4.84 1.41 8.60
C LEU A 267 3.45 1.57 7.99
N GLY A 268 3.39 1.90 6.70
CA GLY A 268 2.13 2.13 6.00
C GLY A 268 1.53 3.51 6.29
N ALA A 269 0.22 3.61 6.41
CA ALA A 269 -0.45 4.85 6.76
C ALA A 269 -0.17 5.21 8.22
N TRP A 270 0.19 6.47 8.47
CA TRP A 270 0.59 6.95 9.78
C TRP A 270 -0.48 6.72 10.85
N GLY A 271 -0.06 6.14 11.95
CA GLY A 271 -0.91 6.01 13.15
C GLY A 271 -1.79 4.76 13.22
N GLY A 272 -1.67 3.77 12.34
CA GLY A 272 -2.68 2.73 12.38
C GLY A 272 -2.31 1.30 12.05
N ASP A 273 -1.63 1.06 10.95
CA ASP A 273 -1.59 -0.31 10.41
C ASP A 273 -0.56 -1.19 11.12
N MET A 274 0.69 -0.74 11.14
CA MET A 274 1.82 -1.54 11.60
C MET A 274 2.92 -0.68 12.24
N LEU A 275 3.68 -1.31 13.15
CA LEU A 275 4.96 -0.78 13.64
C LEU A 275 6.11 -1.65 13.15
N LEU A 276 7.21 -1.01 12.82
CA LEU A 276 8.53 -1.63 12.71
C LEU A 276 9.26 -1.43 14.01
N ILE A 277 9.73 -2.50 14.64
CA ILE A 277 10.51 -2.47 15.86
C ILE A 277 11.74 -3.38 15.72
N ASN A 278 12.79 -3.12 16.51
CA ASN A 278 13.90 -4.06 16.67
C ASN A 278 13.81 -4.80 18.01
N ASP A 279 14.68 -5.79 18.22
CA ASP A 279 14.68 -6.62 19.43
C ASP A 279 14.94 -5.79 20.69
N VAL A 280 15.82 -4.77 20.62
CA VAL A 280 16.13 -3.89 21.74
C VAL A 280 14.88 -3.18 22.24
N PHE A 281 14.07 -2.64 21.34
CA PHE A 281 12.81 -2.01 21.69
C PHE A 281 11.76 -3.03 22.14
N ALA A 282 11.67 -4.19 21.47
CA ALA A 282 10.73 -5.25 21.82
C ALA A 282 10.94 -5.76 23.26
N GLU A 283 12.19 -5.89 23.71
CA GLU A 283 12.52 -6.31 25.07
C GLU A 283 12.12 -5.26 26.10
N SER A 284 12.35 -3.98 25.81
CA SER A 284 12.00 -2.87 26.72
C SER A 284 10.49 -2.69 26.92
N GLU A 285 9.71 -2.90 25.89
CA GLU A 285 8.25 -2.68 25.86
C GLU A 285 7.45 -4.00 25.77
N GLN A 286 8.04 -5.13 26.15
CA GLN A 286 7.46 -6.47 26.01
C GLN A 286 6.03 -6.56 26.56
N LYS A 287 5.75 -5.97 27.70
CA LYS A 287 4.41 -6.01 28.33
C LYS A 287 3.35 -5.32 27.49
N ALA A 288 3.68 -4.16 26.92
CA ALA A 288 2.75 -3.38 26.10
C ALA A 288 2.51 -4.00 24.73
N LEU A 289 3.55 -4.63 24.15
CA LEU A 289 3.49 -5.25 22.83
C LEU A 289 2.86 -6.65 22.84
N LYS A 290 2.80 -7.34 23.97
CA LYS A 290 2.32 -8.73 24.11
C LYS A 290 0.91 -8.97 23.56
N LYS A 291 0.07 -7.94 23.51
CA LYS A 291 -1.32 -8.03 23.00
C LYS A 291 -1.43 -8.01 21.48
N PHE A 292 -0.36 -7.71 20.77
CA PHE A 292 -0.35 -7.57 19.33
C PHE A 292 0.27 -8.80 18.65
N HIS A 293 -0.15 -9.07 17.42
CA HIS A 293 0.49 -10.07 16.58
C HIS A 293 1.81 -9.51 16.04
N MET A 294 2.89 -10.24 16.24
CA MET A 294 4.23 -9.86 15.78
C MET A 294 4.80 -10.97 14.90
N VAL A 295 5.50 -10.56 13.84
CA VAL A 295 6.22 -11.45 12.94
C VAL A 295 7.64 -10.92 12.73
N SER A 296 8.59 -11.82 12.43
CA SER A 296 9.92 -11.41 11.99
C SER A 296 9.81 -10.66 10.66
N TRP A 297 10.59 -9.59 10.50
CA TRP A 297 10.66 -8.88 9.23
C TRP A 297 11.02 -9.81 8.06
N ASN A 298 12.03 -10.66 8.25
CA ASN A 298 12.54 -11.54 7.22
C ASN A 298 11.58 -12.70 6.85
N ASP A 299 10.55 -12.95 7.67
CA ASP A 299 9.52 -13.94 7.37
C ASP A 299 8.45 -13.41 6.40
N ILE A 300 8.31 -12.08 6.31
CA ILE A 300 7.22 -11.47 5.55
C ILE A 300 7.71 -10.54 4.44
N VAL A 301 8.82 -9.81 4.66
CA VAL A 301 9.38 -8.90 3.65
C VAL A 301 10.39 -9.63 2.80
N VAL A 302 10.27 -9.49 1.49
CA VAL A 302 11.16 -10.13 0.52
C VAL A 302 11.80 -9.08 -0.39
N ASN A 303 12.98 -9.37 -0.91
CA ASN A 303 13.63 -8.47 -1.89
C ASN A 303 13.07 -8.66 -3.29
N GLN A 304 12.57 -9.86 -3.59
CA GLN A 304 11.95 -10.21 -4.86
C GLN A 304 10.89 -11.29 -4.65
N ARG A 305 9.75 -11.13 -5.28
CA ARG A 305 8.69 -12.14 -5.38
C ARG A 305 8.74 -12.82 -6.75
N SER A 306 8.60 -14.14 -6.77
CA SER A 306 8.36 -14.91 -7.99
C SER A 306 6.86 -14.93 -8.27
N PHE A 307 6.47 -14.68 -9.52
CA PHE A 307 5.07 -14.72 -9.99
C PHE A 307 4.82 -15.98 -10.81
#